data_34287da78925633a3323c2373b4df1b6
#
_entry.id   34287da78925633a3323c2373b4df1b6
#
_cell.length_a   1.000
_cell.length_b   1.000
_cell.length_c   1.000
_cell.angle_alpha   90.00
_cell.angle_beta   90.00
_cell.angle_gamma   90.00
#
_symmetry.space_group_name_H-M   'P 1'
#
loop_
_entity.id
_entity.type
_entity.pdbx_description
1 polymer ?
#
loop_
_entity_poly.entity_id
_entity_poly.type
_entity_poly.pdbx_seq_one_letter_code
_entity_poly.pdbx_strand_id
1 'polypeptide(L)'
;MKGNPDVIRHLNKILYNELVAINQYFLHAKMYKDMGLTELAEHEYHESIDEMKHADELVERILFLEGIPNLQDLGKLRIGETPREMLECDLQLEHVAHEDLKATVKCCEDVGDYVSRDLAKRILDAEEEHIDWLETQLSLMDRVGEQNYLQTAMKTVKLSEGS
;
A
#
# COMPACT_ATOMS: atom_id res chain seq x y z
N MET A 1 11.58 -26.06 -0.21
CA MET A 1 12.75 -25.91 -1.11
C MET A 1 13.65 -24.83 -0.54
N LYS A 2 14.90 -25.13 -0.35
CA LYS A 2 15.83 -24.16 0.24
C LYS A 2 16.08 -22.96 -0.70
N GLY A 3 15.72 -21.77 -0.25
CA GLY A 3 15.89 -20.55 -1.02
C GLY A 3 17.22 -19.85 -0.78
N ASN A 4 17.52 -18.87 -1.63
CA ASN A 4 18.68 -17.99 -1.45
C ASN A 4 18.46 -17.07 -0.24
N PRO A 5 19.42 -16.99 0.71
CA PRO A 5 19.26 -16.16 1.90
C PRO A 5 19.05 -14.66 1.60
N ASP A 6 19.65 -14.13 0.54
CA ASP A 6 19.46 -12.74 0.15
C ASP A 6 18.04 -12.48 -0.39
N VAL A 7 17.49 -13.42 -1.15
CA VAL A 7 16.08 -13.34 -1.59
C VAL A 7 15.15 -13.33 -0.38
N ILE A 8 15.34 -14.22 0.57
CA ILE A 8 14.53 -14.28 1.80
C ILE A 8 14.61 -12.96 2.58
N ARG A 9 15.80 -12.38 2.69
CA ARG A 9 16.00 -11.10 3.35
C ARG A 9 15.24 -9.97 2.63
N HIS A 10 15.29 -9.92 1.31
CA HIS A 10 14.54 -8.94 0.52
C HIS A 10 13.04 -9.13 0.64
N LEU A 11 12.54 -10.37 0.59
CA LEU A 11 11.11 -10.66 0.76
C LEU A 11 10.62 -10.24 2.15
N ASN A 12 11.41 -10.46 3.20
CA ASN A 12 11.09 -9.99 4.55
C ASN A 12 11.08 -8.46 4.63
N LYS A 13 11.92 -7.76 3.89
CA LYS A 13 11.89 -6.30 3.83
C LYS A 13 10.60 -5.78 3.19
N ILE A 14 10.16 -6.41 2.10
CA ILE A 14 8.87 -6.09 1.49
C ILE A 14 7.74 -6.39 2.47
N LEU A 15 7.76 -7.53 3.13
CA LEU A 15 6.76 -7.88 4.14
C LEU A 15 6.67 -6.83 5.25
N TYR A 16 7.80 -6.32 5.73
CA TYR A 16 7.85 -5.23 6.69
C TYR A 16 7.09 -3.99 6.18
N ASN A 17 7.33 -3.58 4.94
CA ASN A 17 6.64 -2.44 4.33
C ASN A 17 5.12 -2.68 4.20
N GLU A 18 4.72 -3.89 3.78
CA GLU A 18 3.31 -4.27 3.65
C GLU A 18 2.59 -4.23 5.01
N LEU A 19 3.22 -4.72 6.07
CA LEU A 19 2.64 -4.69 7.42
C LEU A 19 2.46 -3.26 7.93
N VAL A 20 3.40 -2.37 7.64
CA VAL A 20 3.25 -0.93 7.94
C VAL A 20 2.08 -0.34 7.14
N ALA A 21 2.03 -0.61 5.85
CA ALA A 21 0.99 -0.10 4.95
C ALA A 21 -0.42 -0.56 5.37
N ILE A 22 -0.60 -1.83 5.71
CA ILE A 22 -1.88 -2.37 6.20
C ILE A 22 -2.40 -1.53 7.35
N ASN A 23 -1.58 -1.30 8.37
CA ASN A 23 -1.98 -0.58 9.58
C ASN A 23 -2.20 0.91 9.31
N GLN A 24 -1.31 1.55 8.54
CA GLN A 24 -1.41 2.97 8.21
C GLN A 24 -2.67 3.27 7.39
N TYR A 25 -2.92 2.50 6.34
CA TYR A 25 -4.08 2.69 5.47
C TYR A 25 -5.38 2.36 6.18
N PHE A 26 -5.38 1.34 7.03
CA PHE A 26 -6.54 1.01 7.86
C PHE A 26 -6.92 2.19 8.77
N LEU A 27 -5.95 2.78 9.48
CA LEU A 27 -6.23 3.93 10.36
C LEU A 27 -6.66 5.15 9.55
N HIS A 28 -5.97 5.49 8.46
CA HIS A 28 -6.36 6.60 7.58
C HIS A 28 -7.78 6.40 7.04
N ALA A 29 -8.15 5.18 6.64
CA ALA A 29 -9.50 4.88 6.18
C ALA A 29 -10.56 5.19 7.25
N LYS A 30 -10.30 4.83 8.50
CA LYS A 30 -11.21 5.13 9.63
C LYS A 30 -11.28 6.63 9.91
N MET A 31 -10.17 7.34 9.81
CA MET A 31 -10.11 8.79 9.97
C MET A 31 -10.89 9.51 8.86
N TYR A 32 -10.73 9.10 7.59
CA TYR A 32 -11.54 9.64 6.50
C TYR A 32 -13.04 9.42 6.72
N LYS A 33 -13.42 8.22 7.17
CA LYS A 33 -14.81 7.90 7.49
C LYS A 33 -15.37 8.81 8.59
N ASP A 34 -14.60 9.04 9.64
CA ASP A 34 -14.96 9.93 10.74
C ASP A 34 -15.14 11.38 10.28
N MET A 35 -14.37 11.80 9.29
CA MET A 35 -14.47 13.12 8.65
C MET A 35 -15.65 13.25 7.66
N GLY A 36 -16.37 12.16 7.37
CA GLY A 36 -17.43 12.14 6.36
C GLY A 36 -16.95 11.99 4.92
N LEU A 37 -15.66 11.69 4.71
CA LEU A 37 -15.04 11.51 3.40
C LEU A 37 -15.12 10.05 2.94
N THR A 38 -16.35 9.59 2.69
CA THR A 38 -16.67 8.17 2.50
C THR A 38 -15.96 7.55 1.29
N GLU A 39 -15.84 8.29 0.18
CA GLU A 39 -15.18 7.79 -1.03
C GLU A 39 -13.67 7.55 -0.80
N LEU A 40 -12.99 8.48 -0.13
CA LEU A 40 -11.60 8.30 0.28
C LEU A 40 -11.46 7.15 1.28
N ALA A 41 -12.38 7.03 2.24
CA ALA A 41 -12.38 5.97 3.23
C ALA A 41 -12.49 4.58 2.59
N GLU A 42 -13.38 4.41 1.64
CA GLU A 42 -13.57 3.14 0.92
C GLU A 42 -12.33 2.78 0.11
N HIS A 43 -11.77 3.74 -0.63
CA HIS A 43 -10.56 3.50 -1.41
C HIS A 43 -9.39 3.08 -0.50
N GLU A 44 -9.14 3.82 0.56
CA GLU A 44 -8.05 3.56 1.52
C GLU A 44 -8.23 2.21 2.23
N TYR A 45 -9.46 1.86 2.58
CA TYR A 45 -9.75 0.55 3.16
C TYR A 45 -9.43 -0.59 2.21
N HIS A 46 -9.80 -0.45 0.93
CA HIS A 46 -9.46 -1.44 -0.10
C HIS A 46 -7.95 -1.58 -0.30
N GLU A 47 -7.20 -0.47 -0.27
CA GLU A 47 -5.75 -0.51 -0.33
C GLU A 47 -5.16 -1.30 0.86
N SER A 48 -5.68 -1.09 2.07
CA SER A 48 -5.26 -1.87 3.25
C SER A 48 -5.49 -3.38 3.06
N ILE A 49 -6.62 -3.76 2.48
CA ILE A 49 -6.94 -5.17 2.17
C ILE A 49 -6.00 -5.72 1.09
N ASP A 50 -5.70 -4.96 0.06
CA ASP A 50 -4.78 -5.39 -1.01
C ASP A 50 -3.36 -5.62 -0.45
N GLU A 51 -2.89 -4.75 0.45
CA GLU A 51 -1.62 -4.94 1.15
C GLU A 51 -1.63 -6.21 2.03
N MET A 52 -2.77 -6.55 2.64
CA MET A 52 -2.91 -7.80 3.38
C MET A 52 -2.77 -9.03 2.47
N LYS A 53 -3.30 -8.98 1.26
CA LYS A 53 -3.14 -10.05 0.27
C LYS A 53 -1.68 -10.19 -0.17
N HIS A 54 -0.97 -9.06 -0.37
CA HIS A 54 0.46 -9.08 -0.66
C HIS A 54 1.26 -9.72 0.49
N ALA A 55 0.97 -9.34 1.73
CA ALA A 55 1.60 -9.92 2.91
C ALA A 55 1.38 -11.43 3.00
N ASP A 56 0.17 -11.90 2.70
CA ASP A 56 -0.19 -13.32 2.67
C ASP A 56 0.70 -14.09 1.67
N GLU A 57 0.79 -13.61 0.43
CA GLU A 57 1.62 -14.23 -0.60
C GLU A 57 3.12 -14.22 -0.23
N LEU A 58 3.60 -13.13 0.37
CA LEU A 58 5.00 -13.02 0.82
C LEU A 58 5.32 -14.02 1.93
N VAL A 59 4.43 -14.17 2.91
CA VAL A 59 4.58 -15.15 4.01
C VAL A 59 4.64 -16.57 3.44
N GLU A 60 3.72 -16.94 2.55
CA GLU A 60 3.73 -18.24 1.91
C GLU A 60 5.02 -18.51 1.13
N ARG A 61 5.49 -17.51 0.36
CA ARG A 61 6.72 -17.64 -0.42
C ARG A 61 7.95 -17.82 0.47
N ILE A 62 8.07 -17.03 1.54
CA ILE A 62 9.20 -17.14 2.49
C ILE A 62 9.21 -18.53 3.14
N LEU A 63 8.06 -19.03 3.59
CA LEU A 63 7.95 -20.38 4.18
C LEU A 63 8.30 -21.47 3.17
N PHE A 64 7.85 -21.35 1.93
CA PHE A 64 8.21 -22.29 0.85
C PHE A 64 9.72 -22.35 0.62
N LEU A 65 10.41 -21.21 0.74
CA LEU A 65 11.86 -21.11 0.62
C LEU A 65 12.62 -21.51 1.88
N GLU A 66 11.93 -22.09 2.86
CA GLU A 66 12.49 -22.50 4.17
C GLU A 66 13.04 -21.33 5.00
N GLY A 67 12.52 -20.11 4.73
CA GLY A 67 12.79 -18.94 5.55
C GLY A 67 11.78 -18.77 6.68
N ILE A 68 12.04 -17.78 7.54
CA ILE A 68 11.14 -17.40 8.63
C ILE A 68 10.55 -16.04 8.30
N PRO A 69 9.21 -15.93 8.09
CA PRO A 69 8.58 -14.63 7.92
C PRO A 69 8.70 -13.78 9.18
N ASN A 70 9.16 -12.54 9.03
CA ASN A 70 9.34 -11.63 10.14
C ASN A 70 8.10 -10.74 10.34
N LEU A 71 7.21 -11.12 11.26
CA LEU A 71 6.05 -10.33 11.67
C LEU A 71 6.27 -9.61 13.01
N GLN A 72 7.39 -9.84 13.66
CA GLN A 72 7.71 -9.23 14.96
C GLN A 72 8.31 -7.83 14.83
N ASP A 73 8.92 -7.51 13.70
CA ASP A 73 9.51 -6.20 13.44
C ASP A 73 8.42 -5.24 12.96
N LEU A 74 7.92 -4.43 13.90
CA LEU A 74 6.83 -3.49 13.65
C LEU A 74 7.40 -2.10 13.36
N GLY A 75 7.15 -1.61 12.14
CA GLY A 75 7.57 -0.29 11.72
C GLY A 75 6.71 0.82 12.30
N LYS A 76 7.26 2.04 12.30
CA LYS A 76 6.52 3.25 12.66
C LYS A 76 5.55 3.62 11.56
N LEU A 77 4.30 3.89 11.95
CA LEU A 77 3.31 4.49 11.06
C LEU A 77 3.57 6.00 10.93
N ARG A 78 3.23 6.54 9.78
CA ARG A 78 3.18 7.98 9.52
C ARG A 78 1.74 8.38 9.34
N ILE A 79 1.13 8.89 10.41
CA ILE A 79 -0.29 9.22 10.43
C ILE A 79 -0.46 10.72 10.20
N GLY A 80 -1.16 11.09 9.13
CA GLY A 80 -1.53 12.47 8.85
C GLY A 80 -2.73 12.92 9.71
N GLU A 81 -2.83 14.20 9.95
CA GLU A 81 -3.96 14.80 10.71
C GLU A 81 -5.02 15.41 9.77
N THR A 82 -4.62 15.77 8.55
CA THR A 82 -5.51 16.30 7.51
C THR A 82 -5.55 15.36 6.32
N PRO A 83 -6.58 15.42 5.46
CA PRO A 83 -6.62 14.60 4.25
C PRO A 83 -5.39 14.74 3.37
N ARG A 84 -4.87 15.94 3.18
CA ARG A 84 -3.62 16.17 2.44
C ARG A 84 -2.45 15.45 3.08
N GLU A 85 -2.25 15.64 4.38
CA GLU A 85 -1.14 15.00 5.10
C GLU A 85 -1.24 13.48 5.05
N MET A 86 -2.44 12.92 5.16
CA MET A 86 -2.66 11.47 5.06
C MET A 86 -2.24 10.94 3.68
N LEU A 87 -2.63 11.60 2.60
CA LEU A 87 -2.21 11.24 1.24
C LEU A 87 -0.70 11.39 1.05
N GLU A 88 -0.10 12.44 1.58
CA GLU A 88 1.35 12.66 1.51
C GLU A 88 2.13 11.60 2.31
N CYS A 89 1.66 11.23 3.49
CA CYS A 89 2.26 10.16 4.30
C CYS A 89 2.18 8.80 3.59
N ASP A 90 1.06 8.49 2.97
CA ASP A 90 0.88 7.27 2.19
C ASP A 90 1.81 7.25 0.97
N LEU A 91 1.92 8.36 0.26
CA LEU A 91 2.81 8.48 -0.89
C LEU A 91 4.29 8.28 -0.51
N GLN A 92 4.72 8.81 0.63
CA GLN A 92 6.07 8.59 1.14
C GLN A 92 6.34 7.12 1.43
N LEU A 93 5.38 6.42 2.03
CA LEU A 93 5.49 4.99 2.30
C LEU A 93 5.59 4.20 0.99
N GLU A 94 4.76 4.53 0.00
CA GLU A 94 4.79 3.88 -1.31
C GLU A 94 6.12 4.09 -2.05
N HIS A 95 6.72 5.25 -1.95
CA HIS A 95 8.04 5.49 -2.54
C HIS A 95 9.14 4.62 -1.90
N VAL A 96 9.10 4.42 -0.59
CA VAL A 96 10.03 3.50 0.10
C VAL A 96 9.79 2.06 -0.38
N ALA A 97 8.54 1.62 -0.41
CA ALA A 97 8.17 0.29 -0.88
C ALA A 97 8.59 0.06 -2.33
N HIS A 98 8.42 1.04 -3.19
CA HIS A 98 8.79 1.01 -4.60
C HIS A 98 10.29 0.74 -4.80
N GLU A 99 11.15 1.46 -4.08
CA GLU A 99 12.60 1.25 -4.15
C GLU A 99 13.00 -0.14 -3.63
N ASP A 100 12.41 -0.58 -2.52
CA ASP A 100 12.69 -1.90 -1.96
C ASP A 100 12.21 -3.03 -2.89
N LEU A 101 11.09 -2.85 -3.57
CA LEU A 101 10.57 -3.81 -4.56
C LEU A 101 11.48 -3.91 -5.78
N LYS A 102 11.96 -2.79 -6.31
CA LYS A 102 12.94 -2.80 -7.41
C LYS A 102 14.21 -3.54 -7.04
N ALA A 103 14.72 -3.30 -5.84
CA ALA A 103 15.90 -4.01 -5.34
C ALA A 103 15.63 -5.52 -5.18
N THR A 104 14.43 -5.89 -4.76
CA THR A 104 14.02 -7.29 -4.62
C THR A 104 13.93 -7.98 -5.98
N VAL A 105 13.28 -7.35 -6.95
CA VAL A 105 13.20 -7.88 -8.34
C VAL A 105 14.61 -8.11 -8.88
N LYS A 106 15.49 -7.13 -8.74
CA LYS A 106 16.88 -7.26 -9.19
C LYS A 106 17.62 -8.42 -8.51
N CYS A 107 17.52 -8.52 -7.18
CA CYS A 107 18.16 -9.60 -6.42
C CYS A 107 17.67 -10.98 -6.89
N CYS A 108 16.36 -11.16 -7.06
CA CYS A 108 15.78 -12.40 -7.55
C CYS A 108 16.24 -12.75 -8.97
N GLU A 109 16.31 -11.76 -9.85
CA GLU A 109 16.83 -11.91 -11.21
C GLU A 109 18.28 -12.38 -11.22
N ASP A 110 19.13 -11.73 -10.42
CA ASP A 110 20.57 -12.02 -10.35
C ASP A 110 20.86 -13.45 -9.88
N VAL A 111 20.01 -14.04 -9.04
CA VAL A 111 20.18 -15.42 -8.55
C VAL A 111 19.31 -16.46 -9.26
N GLY A 112 18.51 -16.03 -10.23
CA GLY A 112 17.65 -16.93 -11.00
C GLY A 112 16.39 -17.42 -10.26
N ASP A 113 15.95 -16.73 -9.20
CA ASP A 113 14.67 -17.01 -8.56
C ASP A 113 13.55 -16.24 -9.25
N TYR A 114 13.13 -16.74 -10.40
CA TYR A 114 12.14 -16.07 -11.24
C TYR A 114 10.73 -16.09 -10.65
N VAL A 115 10.40 -17.05 -9.80
CA VAL A 115 9.08 -17.10 -9.14
C VAL A 115 8.96 -16.02 -8.08
N SER A 116 9.98 -15.83 -7.24
CA SER A 116 10.03 -14.71 -6.29
C SER A 116 10.11 -13.36 -7.01
N ARG A 117 10.85 -13.29 -8.11
CA ARG A 117 10.88 -12.10 -8.97
C ARG A 117 9.49 -11.74 -9.47
N ASP A 118 8.73 -12.70 -9.98
CA ASP A 118 7.39 -12.45 -10.52
C ASP A 118 6.40 -12.03 -9.43
N LEU A 119 6.50 -12.60 -8.22
CA LEU A 119 5.73 -12.12 -7.07
C LEU A 119 6.07 -10.66 -6.74
N ALA A 120 7.35 -10.33 -6.59
CA ALA A 120 7.78 -8.96 -6.31
C ALA A 120 7.38 -7.99 -7.42
N LYS A 121 7.46 -8.43 -8.69
CA LYS A 121 7.05 -7.64 -9.86
C LYS A 121 5.55 -7.33 -9.85
N ARG A 122 4.68 -8.30 -9.50
CA ARG A 122 3.24 -8.06 -9.41
C ARG A 122 2.91 -7.06 -8.30
N ILE A 123 3.59 -7.16 -7.17
CA ILE A 123 3.43 -6.18 -6.08
C ILE A 123 3.91 -4.81 -6.54
N LEU A 124 5.06 -4.73 -7.23
CA LEU A 124 5.59 -3.49 -7.78
C LEU A 124 4.61 -2.82 -8.75
N ASP A 125 3.97 -3.58 -9.63
CA ASP A 125 2.93 -3.05 -10.53
C ASP A 125 1.77 -2.43 -9.75
N ALA A 126 1.29 -3.11 -8.71
CA ALA A 126 0.20 -2.61 -7.85
C ALA A 126 0.60 -1.33 -7.11
N GLU A 127 1.84 -1.27 -6.60
CA GLU A 127 2.35 -0.07 -5.92
C GLU A 127 2.48 1.13 -6.87
N GLU A 128 2.89 0.90 -8.12
CA GLU A 128 2.93 1.98 -9.11
C GLU A 128 1.53 2.53 -9.44
N GLU A 129 0.52 1.68 -9.52
CA GLU A 129 -0.88 2.12 -9.67
C GLU A 129 -1.33 2.96 -8.47
N HIS A 130 -0.96 2.55 -7.26
CA HIS A 130 -1.30 3.29 -6.06
C HIS A 130 -0.55 4.64 -5.97
N ILE A 131 0.72 4.67 -6.34
CA ILE A 131 1.49 5.91 -6.44
C ILE A 131 0.83 6.88 -7.42
N ASP A 132 0.47 6.41 -8.60
CA ASP A 132 -0.22 7.24 -9.61
C ASP A 132 -1.54 7.81 -9.09
N TRP A 133 -2.33 6.97 -8.40
CA TRP A 133 -3.57 7.43 -7.77
C TRP A 133 -3.32 8.51 -6.72
N LEU A 134 -2.37 8.31 -5.80
CA LEU A 134 -2.03 9.26 -4.75
C LEU A 134 -1.54 10.60 -5.32
N GLU A 135 -0.64 10.55 -6.30
CA GLU A 135 -0.15 11.75 -6.98
C GLU A 135 -1.29 12.48 -7.70
N THR A 136 -2.22 11.75 -8.30
CA THR A 136 -3.40 12.32 -8.94
C THR A 136 -4.30 13.04 -7.94
N GLN A 137 -4.56 12.45 -6.78
CA GLN A 137 -5.38 13.10 -5.74
C GLN A 137 -4.73 14.40 -5.25
N LEU A 138 -3.44 14.37 -4.96
CA LEU A 138 -2.70 15.56 -4.53
C LEU A 138 -2.69 16.64 -5.62
N SER A 139 -2.52 16.27 -6.87
CA SER A 139 -2.58 17.19 -8.01
C SER A 139 -3.96 17.83 -8.16
N LEU A 140 -5.04 17.06 -7.97
CA LEU A 140 -6.40 17.59 -8.01
C LEU A 140 -6.65 18.58 -6.87
N MET A 141 -6.15 18.29 -5.66
CA MET A 141 -6.22 19.26 -4.55
C MET A 141 -5.57 20.59 -4.90
N ASP A 142 -4.42 20.56 -5.57
CA ASP A 142 -3.73 21.78 -5.98
C ASP A 142 -4.47 22.53 -7.10
N ARG A 143 -5.11 21.82 -8.02
CA ARG A 143 -5.80 22.40 -9.18
C ARG A 143 -7.13 23.05 -8.82
N VAL A 144 -7.94 22.40 -8.00
CA VAL A 144 -9.31 22.84 -7.72
C VAL A 144 -9.48 23.42 -6.30
N GLY A 145 -8.44 23.35 -5.46
CA GLY A 145 -8.48 23.69 -4.06
C GLY A 145 -8.99 22.54 -3.19
N GLU A 146 -8.50 22.46 -1.96
CA GLU A 146 -8.80 21.34 -1.06
C GLU A 146 -10.29 21.20 -0.76
N GLN A 147 -10.99 22.31 -0.50
CA GLN A 147 -12.42 22.26 -0.18
C GLN A 147 -13.25 21.70 -1.34
N ASN A 148 -12.98 22.12 -2.57
CA ASN A 148 -13.67 21.61 -3.75
C ASN A 148 -13.35 20.13 -3.97
N TYR A 149 -12.08 19.74 -3.79
CA TYR A 149 -11.69 18.33 -3.88
C TYR A 149 -12.41 17.48 -2.85
N LEU A 150 -12.46 17.91 -1.58
CA LEU A 150 -13.08 17.15 -0.51
C LEU A 150 -14.58 16.95 -0.71
N GLN A 151 -15.27 17.83 -1.42
CA GLN A 151 -16.67 17.63 -1.79
C GLN A 151 -16.83 16.39 -2.69
N THR A 152 -15.88 16.08 -3.56
CA THR A 152 -15.93 14.89 -4.42
C THR A 152 -15.66 13.59 -3.65
N ALA A 153 -15.04 13.69 -2.47
CA ALA A 153 -14.72 12.57 -1.61
C ALA A 153 -15.88 12.19 -0.66
N MET A 154 -16.91 13.01 -0.58
CA MET A 154 -18.12 12.75 0.20
C MET A 154 -19.03 11.77 -0.53
N LYS A 155 -19.84 11.03 0.24
CA LYS A 155 -20.85 10.15 -0.35
C LYS A 155 -21.95 10.96 -1.03
N THR A 156 -22.21 10.66 -2.30
CA THR A 156 -23.35 11.23 -3.00
C THR A 156 -24.66 10.74 -2.37
N VAL A 157 -25.50 11.67 -1.93
CA VAL A 157 -26.85 11.37 -1.47
C VAL A 157 -27.67 11.00 -2.70
N LYS A 158 -28.05 9.74 -2.83
CA LYS A 158 -29.06 9.35 -3.82
C LYS A 158 -30.39 9.89 -3.34
N LEU A 159 -30.96 10.83 -4.09
CA LEU A 159 -32.35 11.18 -3.91
C LEU A 159 -33.16 9.92 -4.23
N SER A 160 -34.01 9.47 -3.31
CA SER A 160 -34.98 8.42 -3.62
C SER A 160 -35.80 8.93 -4.79
N GLU A 161 -35.76 8.24 -5.95
CA GLU A 161 -36.73 8.49 -6.99
C GLU A 161 -38.09 8.30 -6.34
N GLY A 162 -38.88 9.39 -6.27
CA GLY A 162 -40.21 9.34 -5.72
C GLY A 162 -41.01 8.33 -6.52
N SER A 163 -41.56 7.33 -5.80
CA SER A 163 -42.47 6.36 -6.33
C SER A 163 -43.75 7.03 -6.86
#